data_0818d9b7d5db81e4b7e2724f62910b8d
#
_entry.id   0818d9b7d5db81e4b7e2724f62910b8d
#
_cell.length_a   1.000
_cell.length_b   1.000
_cell.length_c   1.000
_cell.angle_alpha   90.00
_cell.angle_beta   90.00
_cell.angle_gamma   90.00
#
_symmetry.space_group_name_H-M   'P 1'
#
loop_
_entity.id
_entity.type
_entity.pdbx_description
1 polymer ?
#
loop_
_entity_poly.entity_id
_entity_poly.type
_entity_poly.pdbx_seq_one_letter_code
_entity_poly.pdbx_strand_id
1 'polypeptide(L)'
;MMYDVVIIGAGPAGISAGIYAASRGKKVLITEKNTVGGLLRKVSTVTHYAGIMTEETGSSFAKRLKIQAENTGIDIIYEEVTQVELQGSIKKVFTKDGAYDAKKIVLANGTTPRKLNIPGEAELTGKGMGMNAQRDGRKYPDKNIYVVGGADGAVKEALYLSKFAKQVTIIHFEDTLGCIEEFKNKAEQTPNIKLRLGSRLHAVYGAEQVEALEISDEKTGSVEKIADCGCGIFVYAGTTPNTELYSELELDNGFIPVDENMETNIAGVYAVGDIRVKQVRQVSTAVADGTVAGIHLAK
;
A
#
# COMPACT_ATOMS: atom_id res chain seq x y z
N MET A 1 25.93 4.73 -15.29
CA MET A 1 26.60 5.43 -14.16
C MET A 1 26.58 4.48 -12.98
N MET A 2 27.70 4.34 -12.25
CA MET A 2 27.81 3.42 -11.12
C MET A 2 27.35 4.07 -9.82
N TYR A 3 26.47 3.42 -9.09
CA TYR A 3 26.03 3.78 -7.74
C TYR A 3 26.56 2.77 -6.71
N ASP A 4 26.69 3.18 -5.46
CA ASP A 4 26.93 2.23 -4.38
C ASP A 4 25.66 1.45 -4.09
N VAL A 5 24.50 2.13 -4.16
CA VAL A 5 23.18 1.54 -3.88
C VAL A 5 22.14 2.08 -4.85
N VAL A 6 21.37 1.18 -5.46
CA VAL A 6 20.12 1.53 -6.15
C VAL A 6 18.95 0.99 -5.32
N ILE A 7 17.95 1.83 -5.07
CA ILE A 7 16.75 1.50 -4.31
C ILE A 7 15.55 1.54 -5.25
N ILE A 8 14.78 0.46 -5.31
CA ILE A 8 13.58 0.36 -6.15
C ILE A 8 12.35 0.66 -5.30
N GLY A 9 11.78 1.84 -5.48
CA GLY A 9 10.60 2.32 -4.76
C GLY A 9 10.91 3.39 -3.70
N ALA A 10 10.20 4.51 -3.81
CA ALA A 10 10.31 5.67 -2.91
C ALA A 10 9.18 5.71 -1.85
N GLY A 11 8.76 4.54 -1.35
CA GLY A 11 7.91 4.43 -0.16
C GLY A 11 8.69 4.75 1.12
N PRO A 12 8.03 4.73 2.30
CA PRO A 12 8.70 5.01 3.58
C PRO A 12 9.94 4.15 3.84
N ALA A 13 9.92 2.88 3.44
CA ALA A 13 11.04 1.95 3.60
C ALA A 13 12.24 2.34 2.71
N GLY A 14 12.00 2.59 1.41
CA GLY A 14 13.06 2.96 0.47
C GLY A 14 13.68 4.32 0.80
N ILE A 15 12.87 5.30 1.16
CA ILE A 15 13.36 6.62 1.62
C ILE A 15 14.21 6.47 2.87
N SER A 16 13.76 5.68 3.86
CA SER A 16 14.54 5.44 5.07
C SER A 16 15.88 4.78 4.76
N ALA A 17 15.89 3.72 3.93
CA ALA A 17 17.13 3.05 3.50
C ALA A 17 18.10 4.04 2.81
N GLY A 18 17.57 4.87 1.91
CA GLY A 18 18.34 5.88 1.20
C GLY A 18 18.99 6.90 2.12
N ILE A 19 18.22 7.48 3.04
CA ILE A 19 18.70 8.46 4.03
C ILE A 19 19.85 7.87 4.86
N TYR A 20 19.68 6.65 5.39
CA TYR A 20 20.71 6.02 6.22
C TYR A 20 21.94 5.60 5.43
N ALA A 21 21.81 5.21 4.16
CA ALA A 21 22.93 4.91 3.28
C ALA A 21 23.70 6.20 2.88
N ALA A 22 22.99 7.23 2.44
CA ALA A 22 23.57 8.50 2.03
C ALA A 22 24.30 9.21 3.19
N SER A 23 23.72 9.22 4.39
CA SER A 23 24.35 9.77 5.60
C SER A 23 25.66 9.05 5.98
N ARG A 24 25.93 7.88 5.40
CA ARG A 24 27.17 7.10 5.55
C ARG A 24 28.09 7.20 4.33
N GLY A 25 27.88 8.23 3.51
CA GLY A 25 28.73 8.54 2.37
C GLY A 25 28.53 7.66 1.14
N LYS A 26 27.45 6.87 1.07
CA LYS A 26 27.14 6.07 -0.12
C LYS A 26 26.47 6.91 -1.19
N LYS A 27 26.84 6.70 -2.45
CA LYS A 27 26.14 7.26 -3.59
C LYS A 27 24.87 6.48 -3.86
N VAL A 28 23.72 7.09 -3.62
CA VAL A 28 22.40 6.45 -3.65
C VAL A 28 21.55 6.98 -4.80
N LEU A 29 20.91 6.06 -5.53
CA LEU A 29 19.85 6.35 -6.47
C LEU A 29 18.56 5.68 -5.97
N ILE A 30 17.46 6.41 -5.98
CA ILE A 30 16.11 5.86 -5.79
C ILE A 30 15.33 5.96 -7.10
N THR A 31 14.78 4.84 -7.56
CA THR A 31 13.84 4.81 -8.70
C THR A 31 12.41 4.76 -8.17
N GLU A 32 11.52 5.57 -8.73
CA GLU A 32 10.10 5.59 -8.36
C GLU A 32 9.22 5.74 -9.62
N LYS A 33 8.28 4.84 -9.83
CA LYS A 33 7.46 4.86 -11.04
C LYS A 33 6.44 6.00 -11.11
N ASN A 34 6.03 6.55 -9.95
CA ASN A 34 5.00 7.58 -9.90
C ASN A 34 5.45 8.78 -9.06
N THR A 35 5.28 8.69 -7.74
CA THR A 35 5.61 9.77 -6.79
C THR A 35 6.02 9.20 -5.46
N VAL A 36 6.91 9.91 -4.75
CA VAL A 36 7.36 9.55 -3.40
C VAL A 36 6.20 9.31 -2.45
N GLY A 37 6.30 8.27 -1.63
CA GLY A 37 5.37 7.94 -0.54
C GLY A 37 4.64 6.60 -0.72
N GLY A 38 4.60 6.02 -1.93
CA GLY A 38 3.96 4.74 -2.18
C GLY A 38 2.50 4.70 -1.73
N LEU A 39 2.07 3.59 -1.10
CA LEU A 39 0.70 3.44 -0.59
C LEU A 39 0.36 4.41 0.55
N LEU A 40 1.35 4.84 1.36
CA LEU A 40 1.14 5.82 2.42
C LEU A 40 0.45 7.08 1.89
N ARG A 41 0.82 7.55 0.70
CA ARG A 41 0.25 8.75 0.10
C ARG A 41 -1.27 8.68 -0.12
N LYS A 42 -1.81 7.47 -0.20
CA LYS A 42 -3.22 7.21 -0.49
C LYS A 42 -4.10 7.13 0.76
N VAL A 43 -3.51 7.10 1.97
CA VAL A 43 -4.29 7.03 3.20
C VAL A 43 -4.82 8.41 3.60
N SER A 44 -6.03 8.46 4.16
CA SER A 44 -6.69 9.70 4.55
C SER A 44 -5.96 10.39 5.68
N THR A 45 -5.57 9.64 6.71
CA THR A 45 -4.88 10.13 7.91
C THR A 45 -3.79 9.17 8.37
N VAL A 46 -2.75 9.70 9.01
CA VAL A 46 -1.69 8.94 9.69
C VAL A 46 -1.81 9.21 11.18
N THR A 47 -2.31 8.23 11.94
CA THR A 47 -2.67 8.41 13.37
C THR A 47 -1.74 7.71 14.34
N HIS A 48 -1.22 6.54 13.99
CA HIS A 48 -0.44 5.67 14.88
C HIS A 48 1.06 5.62 14.53
N TYR A 49 1.64 6.77 14.19
CA TYR A 49 3.08 6.90 13.98
C TYR A 49 3.67 7.77 15.10
N ALA A 50 4.60 7.20 15.87
CA ALA A 50 5.22 7.93 16.97
C ALA A 50 5.90 9.22 16.47
N GLY A 51 5.65 10.35 17.17
CA GLY A 51 6.13 11.67 16.75
C GLY A 51 5.14 12.49 15.92
N ILE A 52 3.96 11.95 15.62
CA ILE A 52 2.85 12.73 15.03
C ILE A 52 1.96 13.23 16.17
N MET A 53 1.86 14.54 16.30
CA MET A 53 1.10 15.20 17.37
C MET A 53 -0.33 15.58 16.95
N THR A 54 -0.58 15.73 15.66
CA THR A 54 -1.88 16.13 15.08
C THR A 54 -2.25 15.19 13.95
N GLU A 55 -3.53 15.19 13.57
CA GLU A 55 -3.98 14.48 12.37
C GLU A 55 -3.17 14.94 11.14
N GLU A 56 -2.46 14.01 10.51
CA GLU A 56 -1.70 14.24 9.32
C GLU A 56 -2.21 13.35 8.20
N THR A 57 -2.27 13.88 6.97
CA THR A 57 -2.65 13.08 5.80
C THR A 57 -1.45 12.27 5.32
N GLY A 58 -1.70 11.12 4.70
CA GLY A 58 -0.62 10.35 4.06
C GLY A 58 0.11 11.16 2.98
N SER A 59 -0.58 12.08 2.32
CA SER A 59 0.00 12.97 1.30
C SER A 59 0.98 13.99 1.90
N SER A 60 0.64 14.62 3.02
CA SER A 60 1.54 15.58 3.71
C SER A 60 2.77 14.88 4.29
N PHE A 61 2.57 13.69 4.87
CA PHE A 61 3.67 12.87 5.37
C PHE A 61 4.64 12.45 4.24
N ALA A 62 4.12 12.00 3.10
CA ALA A 62 4.91 11.65 1.92
C ALA A 62 5.72 12.84 1.39
N LYS A 63 5.15 14.05 1.40
CA LYS A 63 5.86 15.28 1.02
C LYS A 63 7.05 15.56 1.94
N ARG A 64 6.91 15.36 3.25
CA ARG A 64 8.02 15.51 4.21
C ARG A 64 9.12 14.47 3.98
N LEU A 65 8.76 13.21 3.70
CA LEU A 65 9.73 12.17 3.35
C LEU A 65 10.54 12.56 2.12
N LYS A 66 9.88 13.12 1.08
CA LYS A 66 10.55 13.60 -0.13
C LYS A 66 11.56 14.69 0.18
N ILE A 67 11.13 15.75 0.89
CA ILE A 67 12.01 16.88 1.28
C ILE A 67 13.21 16.39 2.10
N GLN A 68 12.99 15.45 3.02
CA GLN A 68 14.06 14.89 3.83
C GLN A 68 15.08 14.12 2.97
N ALA A 69 14.63 13.32 2.01
CA ALA A 69 15.51 12.59 1.10
C ALA A 69 16.32 13.56 0.21
N GLU A 70 15.66 14.56 -0.38
CA GLU A 70 16.33 15.57 -1.23
C GLU A 70 17.43 16.33 -0.44
N ASN A 71 17.18 16.65 0.82
CA ASN A 71 18.16 17.34 1.69
C ASN A 71 19.39 16.46 2.04
N THR A 72 19.33 15.15 1.83
CA THR A 72 20.50 14.25 2.02
C THR A 72 21.32 14.02 0.77
N GLY A 73 20.98 14.66 -0.35
CA GLY A 73 21.71 14.53 -1.60
C GLY A 73 21.47 13.21 -2.35
N ILE A 74 20.33 12.56 -2.08
CA ILE A 74 19.93 11.34 -2.79
C ILE A 74 19.38 11.72 -4.17
N ASP A 75 19.84 11.04 -5.21
CA ASP A 75 19.24 11.12 -6.53
C ASP A 75 17.91 10.36 -6.55
N ILE A 76 16.81 11.04 -6.85
CA ILE A 76 15.48 10.42 -7.04
C ILE A 76 15.07 10.61 -8.51
N ILE A 77 14.89 9.51 -9.23
CA ILE A 77 14.40 9.53 -10.62
C ILE A 77 13.00 8.93 -10.69
N TYR A 78 12.18 9.48 -11.59
CA TYR A 78 10.79 9.05 -11.78
C TYR A 78 10.70 8.13 -13.00
N GLU A 79 11.20 6.90 -12.84
CA GLU A 79 11.27 5.88 -13.88
C GLU A 79 10.78 4.54 -13.34
N GLU A 80 10.01 3.83 -14.17
CA GLU A 80 9.55 2.48 -13.85
C GLU A 80 10.63 1.46 -14.18
N VAL A 81 11.02 0.67 -13.17
CA VAL A 81 11.93 -0.47 -13.36
C VAL A 81 11.18 -1.57 -14.10
N THR A 82 11.78 -2.05 -15.19
CA THR A 82 11.19 -3.08 -16.06
C THR A 82 11.89 -4.42 -15.95
N GLN A 83 13.17 -4.42 -15.51
CA GLN A 83 13.97 -5.63 -15.35
C GLN A 83 15.10 -5.38 -14.36
N VAL A 84 15.57 -6.44 -13.73
CA VAL A 84 16.75 -6.44 -12.84
C VAL A 84 17.67 -7.63 -13.17
N GLU A 85 18.97 -7.45 -12.92
CA GLU A 85 19.96 -8.51 -12.84
C GLU A 85 20.57 -8.44 -11.44
N LEU A 86 20.28 -9.45 -10.60
CA LEU A 86 20.61 -9.42 -9.17
C LEU A 86 21.88 -10.19 -8.82
N GLN A 87 22.38 -11.04 -9.71
CA GLN A 87 23.57 -11.86 -9.48
C GLN A 87 24.87 -11.09 -9.74
N GLY A 88 25.96 -11.61 -9.22
CA GLY A 88 27.33 -11.06 -9.41
C GLY A 88 27.64 -9.89 -8.47
N SER A 89 28.85 -9.35 -8.60
CA SER A 89 29.36 -8.24 -7.78
C SER A 89 28.79 -6.87 -8.19
N ILE A 90 28.41 -6.71 -9.45
CA ILE A 90 27.72 -5.57 -9.99
C ILE A 90 26.34 -6.01 -10.43
N LYS A 91 25.34 -5.36 -9.92
CA LYS A 91 23.93 -5.59 -10.21
C LYS A 91 23.40 -4.53 -11.16
N LYS A 92 22.33 -4.84 -11.89
CA LYS A 92 21.76 -3.89 -12.86
C LYS A 92 20.27 -3.71 -12.64
N VAL A 93 19.83 -2.47 -12.81
CA VAL A 93 18.42 -2.07 -12.81
C VAL A 93 18.12 -1.41 -14.13
N PHE A 94 17.14 -1.94 -14.86
CA PHE A 94 16.73 -1.43 -16.17
C PHE A 94 15.40 -0.69 -16.04
N THR A 95 15.32 0.45 -16.72
CA THR A 95 14.11 1.23 -16.92
C THR A 95 13.84 1.42 -18.41
N LYS A 96 12.77 2.11 -18.77
CA LYS A 96 12.53 2.47 -20.19
C LYS A 96 13.55 3.47 -20.72
N ASP A 97 14.14 4.28 -19.82
CA ASP A 97 15.01 5.41 -20.18
C ASP A 97 16.50 5.09 -20.04
N GLY A 98 16.85 3.96 -19.41
CA GLY A 98 18.24 3.56 -19.26
C GLY A 98 18.50 2.37 -18.35
N ALA A 99 19.78 2.18 -18.01
CA ALA A 99 20.24 1.16 -17.09
C ALA A 99 21.19 1.76 -16.05
N TYR A 100 21.09 1.27 -14.82
CA TYR A 100 21.87 1.72 -13.67
C TYR A 100 22.63 0.56 -13.05
N ASP A 101 23.94 0.71 -12.93
CA ASP A 101 24.81 -0.28 -12.27
C ASP A 101 24.92 0.06 -10.78
N ALA A 102 24.87 -0.95 -9.93
CA ALA A 102 25.01 -0.80 -8.50
C ALA A 102 25.79 -1.94 -7.85
N LYS A 103 26.51 -1.65 -6.77
CA LYS A 103 27.12 -2.68 -5.93
C LYS A 103 26.07 -3.42 -5.09
N LYS A 104 25.04 -2.72 -4.63
CA LYS A 104 23.96 -3.23 -3.80
C LYS A 104 22.60 -2.72 -4.29
N ILE A 105 21.56 -3.53 -4.12
CA ILE A 105 20.17 -3.16 -4.45
C ILE A 105 19.29 -3.30 -3.21
N VAL A 106 18.34 -2.36 -3.06
CA VAL A 106 17.27 -2.43 -2.06
C VAL A 106 15.92 -2.50 -2.77
N LEU A 107 15.19 -3.58 -2.56
CA LEU A 107 13.85 -3.83 -3.06
C LEU A 107 12.84 -3.24 -2.08
N ALA A 108 12.24 -2.09 -2.44
CA ALA A 108 11.36 -1.31 -1.60
C ALA A 108 10.04 -0.94 -2.30
N ASN A 109 9.70 -1.64 -3.37
CA ASN A 109 8.52 -1.37 -4.21
C ASN A 109 7.19 -1.89 -3.62
N GLY A 110 7.22 -2.42 -2.39
CA GLY A 110 6.06 -2.65 -1.52
C GLY A 110 5.03 -3.62 -2.10
N THR A 111 3.76 -3.27 -1.94
CA THR A 111 2.61 -4.10 -2.31
C THR A 111 1.61 -3.31 -3.15
N THR A 112 0.73 -4.03 -3.85
CA THR A 112 -0.42 -3.47 -4.58
C THR A 112 -1.71 -3.95 -3.93
N PRO A 113 -2.75 -3.10 -3.78
CA PRO A 113 -4.05 -3.53 -3.29
C PRO A 113 -4.59 -4.70 -4.12
N ARG A 114 -5.09 -5.71 -3.42
CA ARG A 114 -5.66 -6.91 -4.05
C ARG A 114 -6.98 -6.56 -4.73
N LYS A 115 -7.18 -7.07 -5.94
CA LYS A 115 -8.48 -7.07 -6.61
C LYS A 115 -9.36 -8.17 -6.02
N LEU A 116 -10.66 -7.97 -6.04
CA LEU A 116 -11.63 -8.99 -5.60
C LEU A 116 -11.82 -10.08 -6.65
N ASN A 117 -11.56 -9.77 -7.93
CA ASN A 117 -11.79 -10.62 -9.10
C ASN A 117 -13.24 -11.09 -9.20
N ILE A 118 -14.17 -10.19 -8.97
CA ILE A 118 -15.62 -10.42 -9.03
C ILE A 118 -16.21 -9.85 -10.33
N PRO A 119 -17.38 -10.36 -10.78
CA PRO A 119 -18.07 -9.82 -11.95
C PRO A 119 -18.31 -8.31 -11.84
N GLY A 120 -17.99 -7.57 -12.92
CA GLY A 120 -18.16 -6.12 -13.02
C GLY A 120 -17.06 -5.28 -12.38
N GLU A 121 -16.10 -5.88 -11.63
CA GLU A 121 -15.01 -5.11 -10.99
C GLU A 121 -14.15 -4.39 -12.02
N ALA A 122 -13.74 -5.07 -13.09
CA ALA A 122 -12.83 -4.51 -14.09
C ALA A 122 -13.49 -3.35 -14.85
N GLU A 123 -14.72 -3.52 -15.28
CA GLU A 123 -15.50 -2.58 -16.10
C GLU A 123 -15.85 -1.30 -15.31
N LEU A 124 -16.09 -1.44 -13.99
CA LEU A 124 -16.51 -0.35 -13.12
C LEU A 124 -15.36 0.23 -12.28
N THR A 125 -14.14 -0.30 -12.43
CA THR A 125 -12.96 0.29 -11.76
C THR A 125 -12.78 1.76 -12.15
N GLY A 126 -12.78 2.65 -11.15
CA GLY A 126 -12.74 4.10 -11.35
C GLY A 126 -14.10 4.76 -11.64
N LYS A 127 -15.14 3.97 -11.93
CA LYS A 127 -16.52 4.40 -12.17
C LYS A 127 -17.44 4.10 -10.97
N GLY A 128 -16.92 4.21 -9.77
CA GLY A 128 -17.60 3.89 -8.52
C GLY A 128 -17.05 2.66 -7.80
N MET A 129 -16.32 1.78 -8.49
CA MET A 129 -15.65 0.62 -7.91
C MET A 129 -14.14 0.87 -7.75
N GLY A 130 -13.54 0.37 -6.67
CA GLY A 130 -12.11 0.47 -6.42
C GLY A 130 -11.61 1.89 -6.18
N MET A 131 -12.44 2.72 -5.58
CA MET A 131 -12.17 4.14 -5.31
C MET A 131 -11.15 4.31 -4.17
N ASN A 132 -10.49 5.47 -4.11
CA ASN A 132 -9.59 5.84 -3.02
C ASN A 132 -10.27 6.83 -2.07
N ALA A 133 -10.33 6.53 -0.77
CA ALA A 133 -11.08 7.31 0.20
C ALA A 133 -10.62 8.77 0.28
N GLN A 134 -9.31 9.03 0.35
CA GLN A 134 -8.77 10.39 0.44
C GLN A 134 -9.07 11.22 -0.81
N ARG A 135 -8.86 10.62 -2.00
CA ARG A 135 -9.00 11.31 -3.29
C ARG A 135 -10.44 11.45 -3.72
N ASP A 136 -11.23 10.39 -3.52
CA ASP A 136 -12.54 10.24 -4.15
C ASP A 136 -13.71 10.35 -3.17
N GLY A 137 -13.47 10.22 -1.85
CA GLY A 137 -14.56 10.19 -0.86
C GLY A 137 -15.53 11.37 -0.93
N ARG A 138 -15.00 12.58 -1.19
CA ARG A 138 -15.80 13.79 -1.35
C ARG A 138 -16.63 13.86 -2.65
N LYS A 139 -16.49 12.89 -3.55
CA LYS A 139 -17.32 12.78 -4.77
C LYS A 139 -18.67 12.11 -4.50
N TYR A 140 -18.89 11.59 -3.29
CA TYR A 140 -20.08 10.86 -2.88
C TYR A 140 -20.84 11.56 -1.74
N PRO A 141 -21.12 12.90 -1.84
CA PRO A 141 -21.90 13.59 -0.81
C PRO A 141 -23.31 13.03 -0.81
N ASP A 142 -23.82 12.72 0.38
CA ASP A 142 -25.17 12.18 0.60
C ASP A 142 -25.48 10.88 -0.18
N LYS A 143 -24.46 10.15 -0.63
CA LYS A 143 -24.57 8.84 -1.28
C LYS A 143 -24.22 7.72 -0.29
N ASN A 144 -24.67 6.52 -0.60
CA ASN A 144 -24.22 5.34 0.11
C ASN A 144 -22.81 4.98 -0.35
N ILE A 145 -22.00 4.51 0.61
CA ILE A 145 -20.64 4.04 0.38
C ILE A 145 -20.52 2.63 0.96
N TYR A 146 -19.86 1.76 0.22
CA TYR A 146 -19.52 0.41 0.66
C TYR A 146 -18.00 0.30 0.81
N VAL A 147 -17.56 -0.17 1.97
CA VAL A 147 -16.15 -0.42 2.28
C VAL A 147 -15.96 -1.91 2.44
N VAL A 148 -15.15 -2.52 1.57
CA VAL A 148 -14.86 -3.95 1.60
C VAL A 148 -13.57 -4.20 2.37
N GLY A 149 -13.68 -4.88 3.52
CA GLY A 149 -12.59 -5.19 4.43
C GLY A 149 -12.92 -4.84 5.88
N GLY A 150 -12.24 -5.48 6.85
CA GLY A 150 -12.51 -5.32 8.29
C GLY A 150 -11.26 -5.03 9.14
N ALA A 151 -10.08 -4.89 8.53
CA ALA A 151 -8.84 -4.54 9.24
C ALA A 151 -8.69 -3.02 9.44
N ASP A 152 -7.66 -2.59 10.17
CA ASP A 152 -7.39 -1.17 10.52
C ASP A 152 -7.57 -0.21 9.35
N GLY A 153 -7.01 -0.53 8.18
CA GLY A 153 -7.08 0.32 7.00
C GLY A 153 -8.50 0.54 6.51
N ALA A 154 -9.29 -0.53 6.44
CA ALA A 154 -10.68 -0.47 5.99
C ALA A 154 -11.55 0.35 6.95
N VAL A 155 -11.49 0.03 8.24
CA VAL A 155 -12.33 0.67 9.26
C VAL A 155 -11.98 2.15 9.45
N LYS A 156 -10.68 2.49 9.44
CA LYS A 156 -10.22 3.88 9.47
C LYS A 156 -10.75 4.68 8.28
N GLU A 157 -10.68 4.12 7.08
CA GLU A 157 -11.18 4.83 5.90
C GLU A 157 -12.72 4.88 5.88
N ALA A 158 -13.42 3.89 6.43
CA ALA A 158 -14.87 3.96 6.64
C ALA A 158 -15.26 5.11 7.58
N LEU A 159 -14.53 5.28 8.70
CA LEU A 159 -14.70 6.42 9.60
C LEU A 159 -14.41 7.77 8.93
N TYR A 160 -13.44 7.84 8.03
CA TYR A 160 -13.19 9.04 7.24
C TYR A 160 -14.34 9.34 6.27
N LEU A 161 -14.81 8.31 5.55
CA LEU A 161 -15.88 8.43 4.55
C LEU A 161 -17.25 8.75 5.19
N SER A 162 -17.50 8.29 6.42
CA SER A 162 -18.75 8.59 7.13
C SER A 162 -19.01 10.08 7.35
N LYS A 163 -17.96 10.91 7.28
CA LYS A 163 -18.07 12.37 7.38
C LYS A 163 -18.77 13.02 6.17
N PHE A 164 -18.91 12.31 5.06
CA PHE A 164 -19.47 12.84 3.79
C PHE A 164 -20.66 12.04 3.31
N ALA A 165 -20.65 10.75 3.55
CA ALA A 165 -21.63 9.80 3.04
C ALA A 165 -22.96 9.90 3.78
N LYS A 166 -24.06 9.60 3.06
CA LYS A 166 -25.36 9.32 3.69
C LYS A 166 -25.25 8.12 4.63
N GLN A 167 -24.65 7.04 4.17
CA GLN A 167 -24.40 5.82 4.91
C GLN A 167 -23.12 5.15 4.43
N VAL A 168 -22.33 4.59 5.33
CA VAL A 168 -21.20 3.70 5.03
C VAL A 168 -21.53 2.30 5.49
N THR A 169 -21.46 1.31 4.59
CA THR A 169 -21.61 -0.10 4.93
C THR A 169 -20.24 -0.78 4.84
N ILE A 170 -19.76 -1.30 5.96
CA ILE A 170 -18.54 -2.12 6.00
C ILE A 170 -18.93 -3.57 5.71
N ILE A 171 -18.44 -4.12 4.59
CA ILE A 171 -18.65 -5.52 4.19
C ILE A 171 -17.39 -6.30 4.58
N HIS A 172 -17.54 -7.27 5.47
CA HIS A 172 -16.42 -8.08 5.96
C HIS A 172 -16.81 -9.55 6.05
N PHE A 173 -15.90 -10.43 5.60
CA PHE A 173 -16.17 -11.87 5.50
C PHE A 173 -16.16 -12.61 6.84
N GLU A 174 -15.49 -12.09 7.84
CA GLU A 174 -15.48 -12.64 9.20
C GLU A 174 -16.65 -12.12 10.02
N ASP A 175 -16.96 -12.81 11.12
CA ASP A 175 -18.05 -12.45 12.04
C ASP A 175 -17.68 -11.25 12.94
N THR A 176 -16.42 -10.83 12.95
CA THR A 176 -15.91 -9.72 13.76
C THR A 176 -14.92 -8.89 12.96
N LEU A 177 -14.83 -7.59 13.25
CA LEU A 177 -13.79 -6.73 12.67
C LEU A 177 -12.40 -7.12 13.23
N GLY A 178 -11.41 -7.24 12.34
CA GLY A 178 -10.01 -7.52 12.67
C GLY A 178 -9.18 -6.25 12.89
N CYS A 179 -9.80 -5.15 13.28
CA CYS A 179 -9.11 -3.88 13.56
C CYS A 179 -8.86 -3.67 15.05
N ILE A 180 -8.05 -2.63 15.38
CA ILE A 180 -7.83 -2.22 16.77
C ILE A 180 -9.14 -1.78 17.43
N GLU A 181 -9.21 -1.97 18.75
CA GLU A 181 -10.42 -1.72 19.53
C GLU A 181 -10.91 -0.27 19.42
N GLU A 182 -10.00 0.70 19.33
CA GLU A 182 -10.35 2.11 19.12
C GLU A 182 -11.18 2.33 17.86
N PHE A 183 -10.79 1.71 16.74
CA PHE A 183 -11.50 1.86 15.46
C PHE A 183 -12.83 1.10 15.48
N LYS A 184 -12.86 -0.07 16.09
CA LYS A 184 -14.07 -0.86 16.25
C LYS A 184 -15.14 -0.08 17.03
N ASN A 185 -14.79 0.40 18.22
CA ASN A 185 -15.68 1.20 19.05
C ASN A 185 -16.19 2.46 18.35
N LYS A 186 -15.31 3.19 17.65
CA LYS A 186 -15.70 4.36 16.86
C LYS A 186 -16.67 4.01 15.73
N ALA A 187 -16.44 2.90 15.03
CA ALA A 187 -17.32 2.48 13.93
C ALA A 187 -18.71 2.09 14.45
N GLU A 188 -18.78 1.34 15.55
CA GLU A 188 -20.03 0.94 16.19
C GLU A 188 -20.84 2.12 16.76
N GLN A 189 -20.16 3.19 17.21
CA GLN A 189 -20.77 4.41 17.74
C GLN A 189 -21.13 5.43 16.66
N THR A 190 -20.66 5.26 15.42
CA THR A 190 -20.94 6.21 14.33
C THR A 190 -22.30 5.91 13.69
N PRO A 191 -23.30 6.80 13.81
CA PRO A 191 -24.70 6.47 13.49
C PRO A 191 -24.94 6.06 12.03
N ASN A 192 -24.13 6.57 11.09
CA ASN A 192 -24.26 6.28 9.67
C ASN A 192 -23.26 5.22 9.17
N ILE A 193 -22.62 4.46 10.08
CA ILE A 193 -21.87 3.26 9.74
C ILE A 193 -22.72 2.03 10.04
N LYS A 194 -22.83 1.13 9.07
CA LYS A 194 -23.42 -0.21 9.23
C LYS A 194 -22.37 -1.27 9.02
N LEU A 195 -22.42 -2.32 9.86
CA LEU A 195 -21.57 -3.49 9.73
C LEU A 195 -22.34 -4.60 9.01
N ARG A 196 -21.80 -5.11 7.92
CA ARG A 196 -22.26 -6.29 7.20
C ARG A 196 -21.18 -7.37 7.34
N LEU A 197 -21.16 -8.02 8.49
CA LEU A 197 -20.21 -9.07 8.85
C LEU A 197 -20.64 -10.43 8.27
N GLY A 198 -19.73 -11.41 8.22
CA GLY A 198 -19.97 -12.70 7.61
C GLY A 198 -20.39 -12.61 6.14
N SER A 199 -19.94 -11.61 5.41
CA SER A 199 -20.44 -11.28 4.07
C SER A 199 -19.32 -10.86 3.14
N ARG A 200 -19.51 -11.14 1.83
CA ARG A 200 -18.60 -10.69 0.75
C ARG A 200 -19.33 -9.90 -0.32
N LEU A 201 -18.66 -8.92 -0.88
CA LEU A 201 -19.09 -8.35 -2.16
C LEU A 201 -18.92 -9.43 -3.24
N HIS A 202 -20.01 -9.80 -3.91
CA HIS A 202 -20.08 -10.92 -4.86
C HIS A 202 -20.02 -10.45 -6.31
N ALA A 203 -20.70 -9.37 -6.65
CA ALA A 203 -20.73 -8.81 -7.99
C ALA A 203 -21.09 -7.31 -7.93
N VAL A 204 -20.75 -6.57 -8.97
CA VAL A 204 -21.15 -5.18 -9.19
C VAL A 204 -21.70 -5.00 -10.60
N TYR A 205 -22.68 -4.12 -10.77
CA TYR A 205 -23.39 -3.89 -12.00
C TYR A 205 -23.51 -2.41 -12.33
N GLY A 206 -23.45 -2.09 -13.62
CA GLY A 206 -23.59 -0.75 -14.15
C GLY A 206 -22.80 -0.58 -15.45
N ALA A 207 -22.89 0.59 -16.07
CA ALA A 207 -22.14 0.92 -17.28
C ALA A 207 -21.17 2.08 -17.05
N GLU A 208 -21.70 3.27 -16.75
CA GLU A 208 -20.90 4.48 -16.51
C GLU A 208 -20.68 4.76 -15.01
N GLN A 209 -21.39 4.07 -14.14
CA GLN A 209 -21.27 4.09 -12.68
C GLN A 209 -21.79 2.80 -12.10
N VAL A 210 -21.53 2.56 -10.82
CA VAL A 210 -22.18 1.46 -10.09
C VAL A 210 -23.69 1.78 -9.97
N GLU A 211 -24.52 0.82 -10.37
CA GLU A 211 -25.99 0.92 -10.32
C GLU A 211 -26.59 -0.11 -9.35
N ALA A 212 -25.92 -1.24 -9.18
CA ALA A 212 -26.30 -2.27 -8.23
C ALA A 212 -25.08 -3.08 -7.81
N LEU A 213 -25.20 -3.77 -6.67
CA LEU A 213 -24.19 -4.71 -6.16
C LEU A 213 -24.87 -5.94 -5.58
N GLU A 214 -24.12 -7.03 -5.52
CA GLU A 214 -24.55 -8.26 -4.86
C GLU A 214 -23.64 -8.55 -3.66
N ILE A 215 -24.24 -8.92 -2.53
CA ILE A 215 -23.55 -9.32 -1.32
C ILE A 215 -23.95 -10.76 -1.00
N SER A 216 -22.96 -11.64 -0.87
CA SER A 216 -23.18 -13.02 -0.40
C SER A 216 -22.98 -13.12 1.12
N ASP A 217 -23.78 -13.95 1.75
CA ASP A 217 -23.62 -14.36 3.15
C ASP A 217 -22.74 -15.61 3.21
N GLU A 218 -21.68 -15.57 4.03
CA GLU A 218 -20.67 -16.63 4.12
C GLU A 218 -21.19 -17.92 4.77
N LYS A 219 -22.25 -17.83 5.60
CA LYS A 219 -22.80 -18.98 6.31
C LYS A 219 -23.87 -19.70 5.51
N THR A 220 -24.72 -18.93 4.84
CA THR A 220 -25.90 -19.48 4.14
C THR A 220 -25.63 -19.63 2.64
N GLY A 221 -24.64 -18.94 2.08
CA GLY A 221 -24.40 -18.83 0.66
C GLY A 221 -25.49 -18.03 -0.09
N SER A 222 -26.44 -17.44 0.62
CA SER A 222 -27.47 -16.60 0.00
C SER A 222 -26.85 -15.31 -0.57
N VAL A 223 -27.36 -14.87 -1.71
CA VAL A 223 -26.92 -13.66 -2.40
C VAL A 223 -28.07 -12.66 -2.42
N GLU A 224 -27.81 -11.46 -1.90
CA GLU A 224 -28.72 -10.33 -1.91
C GLU A 224 -28.28 -9.32 -2.97
N LYS A 225 -29.19 -8.94 -3.88
CA LYS A 225 -28.95 -7.86 -4.84
C LYS A 225 -29.53 -6.54 -4.34
N ILE A 226 -28.68 -5.52 -4.30
CA ILE A 226 -29.01 -4.18 -3.82
C ILE A 226 -28.92 -3.22 -5.00
N ALA A 227 -30.03 -2.58 -5.36
CA ALA A 227 -30.05 -1.48 -6.32
C ALA A 227 -29.62 -0.20 -5.60
N ASP A 228 -28.50 0.39 -6.00
CA ASP A 228 -27.95 1.60 -5.38
C ASP A 228 -27.12 2.41 -6.40
N CYS A 229 -27.83 3.19 -7.20
CA CYS A 229 -27.27 3.92 -8.32
C CYS A 229 -26.38 5.09 -7.87
N GLY A 230 -25.13 5.08 -8.33
CA GLY A 230 -24.15 6.12 -8.04
C GLY A 230 -23.51 6.00 -6.65
N CYS A 231 -23.58 4.83 -6.02
CA CYS A 231 -22.83 4.53 -4.80
C CYS A 231 -21.32 4.43 -5.08
N GLY A 232 -20.50 4.54 -4.02
CA GLY A 232 -19.05 4.34 -4.08
C GLY A 232 -18.62 3.07 -3.38
N ILE A 233 -17.75 2.28 -4.02
CA ILE A 233 -17.20 1.05 -3.44
C ILE A 233 -15.68 1.20 -3.26
N PHE A 234 -15.23 1.05 -2.02
CA PHE A 234 -13.84 1.24 -1.59
C PHE A 234 -13.28 -0.11 -1.08
N VAL A 235 -12.26 -0.63 -1.75
CA VAL A 235 -11.76 -1.99 -1.50
C VAL A 235 -10.46 -1.97 -0.69
N TYR A 236 -10.48 -2.64 0.47
CA TYR A 236 -9.36 -2.82 1.38
C TYR A 236 -9.22 -4.31 1.76
N ALA A 237 -9.20 -5.19 0.75
CA ALA A 237 -9.21 -6.65 0.90
C ALA A 237 -7.80 -7.27 0.92
N GLY A 238 -6.85 -6.57 1.52
CA GLY A 238 -5.45 -7.00 1.57
C GLY A 238 -4.61 -6.52 0.38
N THR A 239 -3.37 -7.02 0.32
CA THR A 239 -2.38 -6.60 -0.69
C THR A 239 -1.62 -7.79 -1.25
N THR A 240 -1.05 -7.61 -2.44
CA THR A 240 -0.15 -8.57 -3.10
C THR A 240 1.24 -7.92 -3.20
N PRO A 241 2.33 -8.61 -2.83
CA PRO A 241 3.68 -8.07 -2.95
C PRO A 241 4.07 -7.90 -4.43
N ASN A 242 4.81 -6.82 -4.72
CA ASN A 242 5.25 -6.51 -6.09
C ASN A 242 6.59 -7.22 -6.38
N THR A 243 6.55 -8.53 -6.55
CA THR A 243 7.73 -9.41 -6.73
C THR A 243 7.91 -9.94 -8.13
N GLU A 244 7.11 -9.52 -9.08
CA GLU A 244 7.05 -10.04 -10.45
C GLU A 244 8.40 -9.93 -11.19
N LEU A 245 9.23 -8.94 -10.83
CA LEU A 245 10.54 -8.70 -11.44
C LEU A 245 11.66 -9.57 -10.83
N TYR A 246 11.39 -10.28 -9.74
CA TYR A 246 12.43 -10.90 -8.90
C TYR A 246 12.39 -12.43 -8.95
N SER A 247 12.35 -12.99 -10.15
CA SER A 247 12.31 -14.46 -10.36
C SER A 247 13.55 -15.20 -9.87
N GLU A 248 14.66 -14.47 -9.61
CA GLU A 248 15.90 -15.03 -9.05
C GLU A 248 15.86 -15.21 -7.53
N LEU A 249 14.87 -14.62 -6.85
CA LEU A 249 14.74 -14.68 -5.39
C LEU A 249 13.86 -15.85 -4.95
N GLU A 250 14.19 -16.42 -3.81
CA GLU A 250 13.27 -17.28 -3.08
C GLU A 250 12.11 -16.45 -2.52
N LEU A 251 10.89 -16.99 -2.64
CA LEU A 251 9.67 -16.33 -2.15
C LEU A 251 8.93 -17.26 -1.18
N ASP A 252 8.40 -16.70 -0.11
CA ASP A 252 7.45 -17.34 0.79
C ASP A 252 6.08 -16.67 0.67
N ASN A 253 5.08 -17.41 0.17
CA ASN A 253 3.74 -16.88 -0.13
C ASN A 253 3.75 -15.60 -0.99
N GLY A 254 4.73 -15.50 -1.90
CA GLY A 254 4.94 -14.36 -2.78
C GLY A 254 5.74 -13.21 -2.17
N PHE A 255 6.05 -13.23 -0.87
CA PHE A 255 6.88 -12.24 -0.18
C PHE A 255 8.36 -12.68 -0.13
N ILE A 256 9.27 -11.71 0.00
CA ILE A 256 10.70 -11.95 0.02
C ILE A 256 11.16 -12.26 1.46
N PRO A 257 11.71 -13.47 1.76
CA PRO A 257 12.39 -13.75 3.01
C PRO A 257 13.68 -12.93 3.11
N VAL A 258 14.02 -12.47 4.32
CA VAL A 258 15.24 -11.74 4.62
C VAL A 258 15.79 -12.15 5.97
N ASP A 259 17.10 -11.93 6.18
CA ASP A 259 17.74 -12.07 7.47
C ASP A 259 17.45 -10.86 8.40
N GLU A 260 18.11 -10.84 9.56
CA GLU A 260 17.98 -9.74 10.53
C GLU A 260 18.52 -8.38 10.02
N ASN A 261 19.37 -8.39 9.00
CA ASN A 261 19.94 -7.22 8.34
C ASN A 261 19.14 -6.77 7.11
N MET A 262 18.02 -7.41 6.84
CA MET A 262 17.17 -7.22 5.65
C MET A 262 17.80 -7.72 4.34
N GLU A 263 18.87 -8.55 4.39
CA GLU A 263 19.50 -9.14 3.22
C GLU A 263 18.73 -10.39 2.78
N THR A 264 18.60 -10.58 1.46
CA THR A 264 17.90 -11.71 0.85
C THR A 264 18.86 -12.91 0.70
N ASN A 265 18.41 -13.99 0.07
CA ASN A 265 19.26 -15.12 -0.33
C ASN A 265 20.32 -14.76 -1.40
N ILE A 266 20.28 -13.56 -1.98
CA ILE A 266 21.29 -13.06 -2.93
C ILE A 266 22.13 -11.98 -2.25
N ALA A 267 23.45 -12.22 -2.13
CA ALA A 267 24.37 -11.29 -1.49
C ALA A 267 24.33 -9.87 -2.12
N GLY A 268 24.23 -8.84 -1.28
CA GLY A 268 24.12 -7.44 -1.68
C GLY A 268 22.73 -7.04 -2.20
N VAL A 269 21.72 -7.91 -2.05
CA VAL A 269 20.31 -7.60 -2.36
C VAL A 269 19.50 -7.61 -1.08
N TYR A 270 18.84 -6.50 -0.79
CA TYR A 270 18.05 -6.27 0.42
C TYR A 270 16.57 -6.10 0.07
N ALA A 271 15.67 -6.52 0.94
CA ALA A 271 14.24 -6.24 0.79
C ALA A 271 13.68 -5.60 2.06
N VAL A 272 12.94 -4.49 1.90
CA VAL A 272 12.45 -3.66 3.00
C VAL A 272 10.99 -3.24 2.82
N GLY A 273 10.27 -3.06 3.91
CA GLY A 273 8.86 -2.67 3.90
C GLY A 273 7.93 -3.85 3.63
N ASP A 274 6.80 -3.55 2.99
CA ASP A 274 5.69 -4.50 2.89
C ASP A 274 5.93 -5.64 1.87
N ILE A 275 6.96 -5.54 1.05
CA ILE A 275 7.31 -6.56 0.06
C ILE A 275 7.92 -7.83 0.69
N ARG A 276 8.50 -7.70 1.89
CA ARG A 276 9.16 -8.81 2.58
C ARG A 276 8.22 -9.61 3.49
N VAL A 277 8.62 -10.81 3.86
CA VAL A 277 7.95 -11.63 4.87
C VAL A 277 7.96 -10.89 6.21
N LYS A 278 6.78 -10.58 6.75
CA LYS A 278 6.60 -9.96 8.07
C LYS A 278 5.14 -10.05 8.53
N GLN A 279 4.94 -10.03 9.84
CA GLN A 279 3.61 -10.09 10.44
C GLN A 279 2.92 -8.71 10.48
N VAL A 280 3.67 -7.65 10.77
CA VAL A 280 3.14 -6.29 10.97
C VAL A 280 3.54 -5.39 9.82
N ARG A 281 2.55 -4.85 9.10
CA ARG A 281 2.71 -3.92 7.97
C ARG A 281 2.21 -2.54 8.37
N GLN A 282 3.10 -1.70 8.86
CA GLN A 282 2.85 -0.33 9.28
C GLN A 282 3.98 0.59 8.77
N VAL A 283 3.72 1.90 8.73
CA VAL A 283 4.74 2.89 8.33
C VAL A 283 5.99 2.78 9.21
N SER A 284 5.80 2.60 10.53
CA SER A 284 6.90 2.45 11.50
C SER A 284 7.77 1.23 11.21
N THR A 285 7.16 0.07 10.91
CA THR A 285 7.94 -1.14 10.58
C THR A 285 8.61 -1.04 9.21
N ALA A 286 8.02 -0.32 8.26
CA ALA A 286 8.63 -0.06 6.96
C ALA A 286 9.85 0.86 7.08
N VAL A 287 9.76 1.93 7.88
CA VAL A 287 10.88 2.84 8.19
C VAL A 287 11.99 2.10 8.93
N ALA A 288 11.65 1.26 9.91
CA ALA A 288 12.62 0.46 10.65
C ALA A 288 13.41 -0.50 9.75
N ASP A 289 12.72 -1.22 8.85
CA ASP A 289 13.37 -2.10 7.87
C ASP A 289 14.39 -1.32 7.01
N GLY A 290 13.96 -0.16 6.48
CA GLY A 290 14.83 0.71 5.70
C GLY A 290 16.05 1.20 6.48
N THR A 291 15.86 1.54 7.76
CA THR A 291 16.95 1.94 8.66
C THR A 291 17.97 0.82 8.80
N VAL A 292 17.52 -0.40 9.10
CA VAL A 292 18.42 -1.58 9.29
C VAL A 292 19.20 -1.86 8.01
N ALA A 293 18.51 -1.97 6.87
CA ALA A 293 19.16 -2.19 5.58
C ALA A 293 20.16 -1.07 5.25
N GLY A 294 19.75 0.21 5.36
CA GLY A 294 20.58 1.37 5.04
C GLY A 294 21.85 1.46 5.89
N ILE A 295 21.80 1.01 7.14
CA ILE A 295 22.98 0.93 8.04
C ILE A 295 23.86 -0.25 7.64
N HIS A 296 23.29 -1.44 7.43
CA HIS A 296 24.05 -2.67 7.17
C HIS A 296 24.74 -2.60 5.80
N LEU A 297 24.04 -2.23 4.74
CA LEU A 297 24.62 -2.14 3.40
C LEU A 297 25.75 -1.11 3.28
N ALA A 298 25.85 -0.16 4.23
CA ALA A 298 26.90 0.85 4.23
C ALA A 298 28.22 0.41 4.89
N LYS A 299 28.22 -0.77 5.52
CA LYS A 299 29.45 -1.40 6.02
C LYS A 299 30.27 -1.95 4.84
#